data_9e37c6aaa0805a7bc39eb8611159d19d
#
_entry.id   9e37c6aaa0805a7bc39eb8611159d19d
#
_cell.length_a   1.000
_cell.length_b   1.000
_cell.length_c   1.000
_cell.angle_alpha   90.00
_cell.angle_beta   90.00
_cell.angle_gamma   90.00
#
_symmetry.space_group_name_H-M   'P 1'
#
loop_
_entity.id
_entity.type
_entity.pdbx_description
1 polymer ?
#
loop_
_entity_poly.entity_id
_entity_poly.type
_entity_poly.pdbx_seq_one_letter_code
_entity_poly.pdbx_strand_id
1 'polypeptide(L)'
;MSLNMSGFEINKILASILVAIIIFVIIALVGNFVVQVNNDESVETAYKIEIPEVSVDSTTQVTSNIKMFEAISSLLAEASLVEGEKIAKKCGVCHNYKKDTKSKIGPNLWDLINRQKASVSGFAYSKALSDYGGKWTYEELNGFLFKPKEYIEGTKMNFVGLKDAEDRANLILWLRQYSDNPVPLP
;
A
#
# COMPACT_ATOMS: atom_id res chain seq x y z
N MET A 1 31.31 -16.85 -52.59
CA MET A 1 32.16 -16.02 -51.73
C MET A 1 32.41 -16.80 -50.45
N SER A 2 33.50 -17.62 -50.43
CA SER A 2 33.84 -18.46 -49.28
C SER A 2 34.59 -17.59 -48.24
N LEU A 3 33.95 -17.35 -47.10
CA LEU A 3 34.56 -16.68 -45.97
C LEU A 3 35.57 -17.63 -45.34
N ASN A 4 36.84 -17.51 -45.71
CA ASN A 4 37.93 -18.18 -45.02
C ASN A 4 38.19 -17.49 -43.69
N MET A 5 37.39 -17.85 -42.65
CA MET A 5 37.59 -17.36 -41.28
C MET A 5 38.78 -18.14 -40.67
N SER A 6 39.73 -17.40 -40.08
CA SER A 6 40.83 -18.03 -39.34
C SER A 6 40.29 -18.67 -38.05
N GLY A 7 40.91 -19.76 -37.57
CA GLY A 7 40.50 -20.43 -36.32
C GLY A 7 40.44 -19.49 -35.14
N PHE A 8 41.23 -18.40 -35.14
CA PHE A 8 41.24 -17.37 -34.11
C PHE A 8 39.96 -16.50 -34.12
N GLU A 9 39.43 -16.17 -35.30
CA GLU A 9 38.18 -15.42 -35.44
C GLU A 9 36.98 -16.27 -35.04
N ILE A 10 36.97 -17.57 -35.42
CA ILE A 10 35.93 -18.51 -34.97
C ILE A 10 35.90 -18.63 -33.44
N ASN A 11 37.06 -18.72 -32.81
CA ASN A 11 37.17 -18.82 -31.34
C ASN A 11 36.63 -17.57 -30.61
N LYS A 12 36.92 -16.37 -31.16
CA LYS A 12 36.32 -15.11 -30.60
C LYS A 12 34.79 -15.09 -30.70
N ILE A 13 34.24 -15.52 -31.84
CA ILE A 13 32.80 -15.57 -32.04
C ILE A 13 32.18 -16.57 -31.07
N LEU A 14 32.73 -17.76 -30.92
CA LEU A 14 32.23 -18.76 -29.99
C LEU A 14 32.32 -18.27 -28.55
N ALA A 15 33.44 -17.62 -28.15
CA ALA A 15 33.57 -17.06 -26.82
C ALA A 15 32.54 -15.96 -26.54
N SER A 16 32.26 -15.05 -27.49
CA SER A 16 31.28 -13.99 -27.32
C SER A 16 29.83 -14.54 -27.20
N ILE A 17 29.49 -15.56 -27.97
CA ILE A 17 28.18 -16.25 -27.87
C ILE A 17 28.04 -16.91 -26.51
N LEU A 18 29.07 -17.58 -26.02
CA LEU A 18 29.05 -18.26 -24.72
C LEU A 18 28.87 -17.28 -23.57
N VAL A 19 29.57 -16.14 -23.60
CA VAL A 19 29.40 -15.06 -22.62
C VAL A 19 27.98 -14.49 -22.65
N ALA A 20 27.40 -14.26 -23.83
CA ALA A 20 26.03 -13.80 -23.98
C ALA A 20 25.01 -14.78 -23.36
N ILE A 21 25.20 -16.08 -23.61
CA ILE A 21 24.33 -17.13 -23.03
C ILE A 21 24.45 -17.14 -21.49
N ILE A 22 25.67 -17.05 -20.95
CA ILE A 22 25.87 -17.01 -19.50
C ILE A 22 25.14 -15.81 -18.87
N ILE A 23 25.29 -14.62 -19.46
CA ILE A 23 24.62 -13.42 -18.98
C ILE A 23 23.10 -13.60 -19.01
N PHE A 24 22.56 -14.14 -20.11
CA PHE A 24 21.13 -14.41 -20.22
C PHE A 24 20.61 -15.37 -19.15
N VAL A 25 21.35 -16.46 -18.89
CA VAL A 25 21.01 -17.43 -17.83
C VAL A 25 21.05 -16.78 -16.46
N ILE A 26 22.06 -15.96 -16.16
CA ILE A 26 22.15 -15.24 -14.87
C ILE A 26 20.95 -14.31 -14.70
N ILE A 27 20.59 -13.53 -15.73
CA ILE A 27 19.43 -12.63 -15.69
C ILE A 27 18.14 -13.43 -15.47
N ALA A 28 17.98 -14.57 -16.15
CA ALA A 28 16.81 -15.44 -16.00
C ALA A 28 16.71 -16.03 -14.57
N LEU A 29 17.83 -16.49 -14.02
CA LEU A 29 17.88 -17.04 -12.65
C LEU A 29 17.58 -15.98 -11.59
N VAL A 30 18.18 -14.79 -11.72
CA VAL A 30 17.94 -13.67 -10.81
C VAL A 30 16.48 -13.19 -10.93
N GLY A 31 15.98 -13.06 -12.17
CA GLY A 31 14.59 -12.70 -12.41
C GLY A 31 13.61 -13.70 -11.81
N ASN A 32 13.87 -14.99 -11.99
CA ASN A 32 13.02 -16.04 -11.43
C ASN A 32 13.09 -16.08 -9.89
N PHE A 33 14.27 -15.87 -9.30
CA PHE A 33 14.44 -15.78 -7.85
C PHE A 33 13.67 -14.58 -7.28
N VAL A 34 13.78 -13.40 -7.90
CA VAL A 34 13.07 -12.19 -7.45
C VAL A 34 11.55 -12.32 -7.62
N VAL A 35 11.07 -12.99 -8.67
CA VAL A 35 9.64 -13.21 -8.90
C VAL A 35 9.07 -14.31 -8.02
N GLN A 36 9.82 -15.39 -7.74
CA GLN A 36 9.35 -16.46 -6.83
C GLN A 36 9.21 -16.01 -5.38
N VAL A 37 9.99 -15.04 -4.92
CA VAL A 37 9.81 -14.45 -3.58
C VAL A 37 8.43 -13.79 -3.41
N ASN A 38 7.69 -13.53 -4.50
CA ASN A 38 6.38 -12.90 -4.47
C ASN A 38 5.20 -13.85 -4.77
N ASN A 39 5.41 -15.15 -4.99
CA ASN A 39 4.36 -16.05 -5.47
C ASN A 39 4.07 -17.31 -4.62
N ASP A 40 4.71 -17.47 -3.48
CA ASP A 40 4.32 -18.53 -2.54
C ASP A 40 3.30 -17.98 -1.54
N GLU A 41 2.03 -18.14 -1.89
CA GLU A 41 0.96 -18.54 -0.98
C GLU A 41 -0.36 -18.69 -1.75
N SER A 42 -0.54 -19.87 -2.35
CA SER A 42 -1.87 -20.41 -2.54
C SER A 42 -2.30 -21.09 -1.23
N VAL A 43 -2.86 -20.33 -0.31
CA VAL A 43 -3.51 -20.89 0.87
C VAL A 43 -4.88 -21.39 0.44
N GLU A 44 -5.03 -22.71 0.31
CA GLU A 44 -6.34 -23.36 0.33
C GLU A 44 -7.02 -23.05 1.67
N THR A 45 -8.03 -22.21 1.64
CA THR A 45 -8.87 -21.93 2.79
C THR A 45 -9.79 -23.13 3.08
N ALA A 46 -9.35 -24.01 3.96
CA ALA A 46 -10.16 -25.09 4.53
C ALA A 46 -11.01 -24.57 5.71
N TYR A 47 -11.94 -23.66 5.47
CA TYR A 47 -13.01 -23.41 6.42
C TYR A 47 -14.31 -22.95 5.72
N LYS A 48 -15.28 -23.86 5.68
CA LYS A 48 -16.62 -23.63 5.15
C LYS A 48 -17.53 -23.26 6.33
N ILE A 49 -17.87 -21.99 6.45
CA ILE A 49 -18.88 -21.54 7.43
C ILE A 49 -20.25 -21.63 6.77
N GLU A 50 -21.09 -22.52 7.24
CA GLU A 50 -22.53 -22.52 6.93
C GLU A 50 -23.19 -21.44 7.78
N ILE A 51 -23.68 -20.40 7.14
CA ILE A 51 -24.48 -19.33 7.78
C ILE A 51 -25.95 -19.68 7.54
N PRO A 52 -26.80 -19.77 8.59
CA PRO A 52 -28.24 -19.88 8.38
C PRO A 52 -28.80 -18.57 7.81
N GLU A 53 -29.62 -18.70 6.78
CA GLU A 53 -30.32 -17.60 6.11
C GLU A 53 -31.24 -16.87 7.08
N VAL A 54 -30.96 -15.62 7.36
CA VAL A 54 -31.92 -14.66 7.89
C VAL A 54 -32.13 -13.58 6.85
N SER A 55 -33.31 -13.60 6.25
CA SER A 55 -33.78 -12.59 5.33
C SER A 55 -34.05 -11.29 6.07
N VAL A 56 -33.28 -10.22 5.76
CA VAL A 56 -33.67 -8.82 6.04
C VAL A 56 -33.36 -7.95 4.83
N ASP A 57 -34.38 -7.26 4.44
CA ASP A 57 -34.60 -6.37 3.32
C ASP A 57 -33.59 -5.21 3.23
N SER A 58 -33.29 -4.87 2.01
CA SER A 58 -32.73 -3.61 1.47
C SER A 58 -32.16 -2.60 2.42
N THR A 59 -30.83 -2.45 2.44
CA THR A 59 -30.15 -1.13 2.37
C THR A 59 -28.63 -1.27 2.14
N THR A 60 -28.18 -0.67 1.04
CA THR A 60 -26.86 -0.08 0.82
C THR A 60 -25.71 -0.99 0.43
N GLN A 61 -25.37 -0.94 -0.84
CA GLN A 61 -24.16 -1.42 -1.50
C GLN A 61 -22.88 -0.72 -0.97
N VAL A 62 -22.38 -1.03 0.19
CA VAL A 62 -21.08 -0.57 0.70
C VAL A 62 -20.16 -1.74 1.10
N THR A 63 -20.64 -2.98 1.01
CA THR A 63 -19.99 -4.15 1.64
C THR A 63 -19.03 -4.93 0.74
N SER A 64 -18.81 -4.53 -0.52
CA SER A 64 -18.04 -5.37 -1.46
C SER A 64 -16.52 -5.13 -1.48
N ASN A 65 -15.99 -4.07 -0.84
CA ASN A 65 -14.57 -3.73 -0.89
C ASN A 65 -13.79 -4.00 0.41
N ILE A 66 -14.43 -4.51 1.47
CA ILE A 66 -13.79 -4.67 2.79
C ILE A 66 -12.92 -5.94 2.90
N LYS A 67 -12.92 -6.80 1.90
CA LYS A 67 -12.32 -8.15 1.98
C LYS A 67 -10.86 -8.27 1.52
N MET A 68 -10.18 -7.17 1.20
CA MET A 68 -8.84 -7.21 0.59
C MET A 68 -7.70 -6.92 1.57
N PHE A 69 -7.96 -6.59 2.82
CA PHE A 69 -6.95 -6.30 3.84
C PHE A 69 -7.43 -6.73 5.23
N GLU A 70 -6.49 -7.15 6.05
CA GLU A 70 -6.74 -7.58 7.42
C GLU A 70 -7.31 -6.43 8.27
N ALA A 71 -8.30 -6.71 9.13
CA ALA A 71 -8.87 -5.73 10.04
C ALA A 71 -7.81 -5.23 11.03
N ILE A 72 -7.71 -3.90 11.20
CA ILE A 72 -6.62 -3.31 11.95
C ILE A 72 -6.90 -3.19 13.45
N SER A 73 -8.15 -3.32 13.85
CA SER A 73 -8.60 -3.08 15.23
C SER A 73 -7.82 -3.90 16.27
N SER A 74 -7.56 -5.18 15.98
CA SER A 74 -6.77 -6.04 16.87
C SER A 74 -5.30 -5.64 16.95
N LEU A 75 -4.72 -5.18 15.84
CA LEU A 75 -3.31 -4.81 15.76
C LEU A 75 -3.02 -3.47 16.41
N LEU A 76 -4.00 -2.57 16.49
CA LEU A 76 -3.81 -1.25 17.11
C LEU A 76 -3.47 -1.32 18.60
N ALA A 77 -3.94 -2.36 19.31
CA ALA A 77 -3.65 -2.56 20.73
C ALA A 77 -2.18 -2.94 20.98
N GLU A 78 -1.53 -3.60 20.01
CA GLU A 78 -0.14 -4.06 20.08
C GLU A 78 0.83 -3.15 19.32
N ALA A 79 0.31 -2.11 18.65
CA ALA A 79 1.07 -1.26 17.76
C ALA A 79 2.13 -0.42 18.49
N SER A 80 3.25 -0.17 17.83
CA SER A 80 4.42 0.56 18.33
C SER A 80 4.47 1.99 17.80
N LEU A 81 4.47 2.97 18.71
CA LEU A 81 4.68 4.39 18.36
C LEU A 81 6.04 4.65 17.73
N VAL A 82 7.08 3.92 18.17
CA VAL A 82 8.46 4.08 17.68
C VAL A 82 8.56 3.63 16.22
N GLU A 83 7.95 2.48 15.90
CA GLU A 83 7.91 1.99 14.52
C GLU A 83 7.02 2.89 13.66
N GLY A 84 5.89 3.35 14.19
CA GLY A 84 5.01 4.31 13.53
C GLY A 84 5.73 5.60 13.15
N GLU A 85 6.57 6.14 14.03
CA GLU A 85 7.40 7.32 13.74
C GLU A 85 8.38 7.08 12.58
N LYS A 86 9.03 5.92 12.55
CA LYS A 86 9.94 5.57 11.46
C LYS A 86 9.21 5.55 10.11
N ILE A 87 8.03 4.95 10.08
CA ILE A 87 7.20 4.87 8.87
C ILE A 87 6.71 6.25 8.46
N ALA A 88 6.28 7.07 9.42
CA ALA A 88 5.76 8.41 9.19
C ALA A 88 6.76 9.36 8.49
N LYS A 89 8.06 9.11 8.60
CA LYS A 89 9.08 9.86 7.85
C LYS A 89 8.84 9.84 6.35
N LYS A 90 8.33 8.73 5.80
CA LYS A 90 7.95 8.62 4.39
C LYS A 90 6.78 9.56 4.04
N CYS A 91 5.82 9.71 4.95
CA CYS A 91 4.66 10.58 4.78
C CYS A 91 5.03 12.06 4.94
N GLY A 92 5.97 12.38 5.84
CA GLY A 92 6.43 13.73 6.14
C GLY A 92 7.03 14.49 4.96
N VAL A 93 7.43 13.79 3.90
CA VAL A 93 7.87 14.40 2.63
C VAL A 93 6.75 15.24 2.02
N CYS A 94 5.52 14.71 2.04
CA CYS A 94 4.36 15.33 1.41
C CYS A 94 3.37 15.96 2.40
N HIS A 95 3.38 15.58 3.68
CA HIS A 95 2.41 16.02 4.69
C HIS A 95 3.07 16.75 5.87
N ASN A 96 2.31 17.62 6.51
CA ASN A 96 2.58 18.14 7.84
C ASN A 96 1.66 17.45 8.85
N TYR A 97 2.09 17.36 10.12
CA TYR A 97 1.34 16.74 11.22
C TYR A 97 0.97 17.73 12.31
N LYS A 98 1.62 18.87 12.38
CA LYS A 98 1.43 19.84 13.47
C LYS A 98 0.18 20.68 13.23
N LYS A 99 -0.49 21.02 14.35
CA LYS A 99 -1.62 21.95 14.35
C LYS A 99 -1.24 23.26 13.67
N ASP A 100 -2.19 23.86 12.97
CA ASP A 100 -2.06 25.16 12.30
C ASP A 100 -0.91 25.30 11.28
N THR A 101 -0.36 24.18 10.83
CA THR A 101 0.63 24.20 9.75
C THR A 101 -0.03 24.01 8.39
N LYS A 102 0.51 24.73 7.40
CA LYS A 102 0.00 24.67 6.03
C LYS A 102 0.16 23.28 5.42
N SER A 103 -0.75 22.94 4.52
CA SER A 103 -0.60 21.77 3.64
C SER A 103 0.66 21.92 2.77
N LYS A 104 1.26 20.79 2.40
CA LYS A 104 2.37 20.69 1.45
C LYS A 104 1.83 20.17 0.11
N ILE A 105 2.50 19.17 -0.48
CA ILE A 105 2.04 18.39 -1.63
C ILE A 105 0.75 17.66 -1.29
N GLY A 106 0.66 17.13 -0.06
CA GLY A 106 -0.54 16.55 0.54
C GLY A 106 -1.15 17.46 1.61
N PRO A 107 -2.40 17.17 2.03
CA PRO A 107 -3.06 17.93 3.09
C PRO A 107 -2.36 17.74 4.44
N ASN A 108 -2.57 18.70 5.36
CA ASN A 108 -2.15 18.53 6.75
C ASN A 108 -2.90 17.36 7.40
N LEU A 109 -2.19 16.55 8.18
CA LEU A 109 -2.70 15.34 8.84
C LEU A 109 -3.04 15.55 10.33
N TRP A 110 -3.02 16.80 10.83
CA TRP A 110 -3.51 17.09 12.17
C TRP A 110 -4.97 16.69 12.30
N ASP A 111 -5.32 16.03 13.39
CA ASP A 111 -6.68 15.57 13.72
C ASP A 111 -7.31 14.69 12.60
N LEU A 112 -6.48 13.78 12.05
CA LEU A 112 -6.88 12.97 10.90
C LEU A 112 -7.94 11.92 11.24
N ILE A 113 -7.80 11.25 12.40
CA ILE A 113 -8.70 10.16 12.78
C ILE A 113 -10.11 10.70 12.99
N ASN A 114 -11.10 10.06 12.35
CA ASN A 114 -12.50 10.48 12.28
C ASN A 114 -12.77 11.84 11.64
N ARG A 115 -11.75 12.51 11.06
CA ARG A 115 -11.95 13.71 10.27
C ARG A 115 -12.69 13.37 8.97
N GLN A 116 -13.59 14.26 8.53
CA GLN A 116 -14.25 14.16 7.24
C GLN A 116 -13.20 14.13 6.12
N LYS A 117 -13.37 13.22 5.15
CA LYS A 117 -12.50 13.18 3.96
C LYS A 117 -12.61 14.48 3.18
N ALA A 118 -11.54 14.88 2.52
CA ALA A 118 -11.44 16.09 1.71
C ALA A 118 -11.81 17.41 2.43
N SER A 119 -11.66 17.49 3.77
CA SER A 119 -12.15 18.63 4.58
C SER A 119 -11.09 19.68 4.95
N VAL A 120 -9.81 19.47 4.65
CA VAL A 120 -8.77 20.49 4.98
C VAL A 120 -8.98 21.72 4.12
N SER A 121 -9.23 22.85 4.77
CA SER A 121 -9.49 24.13 4.09
C SER A 121 -8.30 24.55 3.22
N GLY A 122 -8.61 25.06 2.02
CA GLY A 122 -7.61 25.56 1.07
C GLY A 122 -6.76 24.48 0.38
N PHE A 123 -7.02 23.18 0.60
CA PHE A 123 -6.33 22.11 -0.13
C PHE A 123 -7.15 21.61 -1.31
N ALA A 124 -6.52 21.52 -2.48
CA ALA A 124 -7.17 21.10 -3.73
C ALA A 124 -7.17 19.55 -3.86
N TYR A 125 -8.17 18.90 -3.29
CA TYR A 125 -8.35 17.45 -3.39
C TYR A 125 -8.64 16.97 -4.82
N SER A 126 -8.53 15.66 -5.06
CA SER A 126 -9.08 15.04 -6.26
C SER A 126 -10.61 14.99 -6.18
N LYS A 127 -11.27 15.07 -7.33
CA LYS A 127 -12.73 14.85 -7.40
C LYS A 127 -13.10 13.50 -6.79
N ALA A 128 -12.33 12.45 -7.09
CA ALA A 128 -12.55 11.11 -6.57
C ALA A 128 -12.58 11.06 -5.04
N LEU A 129 -11.62 11.70 -4.35
CA LEU A 129 -11.60 11.72 -2.88
C LEU A 129 -12.75 12.57 -2.29
N SER A 130 -13.09 13.67 -2.96
CA SER A 130 -14.22 14.52 -2.53
C SER A 130 -15.56 13.80 -2.67
N ASP A 131 -15.77 13.09 -3.78
CA ASP A 131 -16.98 12.33 -4.05
C ASP A 131 -17.10 11.06 -3.19
N TYR A 132 -15.96 10.44 -2.83
CA TYR A 132 -15.93 9.25 -1.98
C TYR A 132 -16.56 9.52 -0.61
N GLY A 133 -16.29 10.68 -0.03
CA GLY A 133 -16.91 11.14 1.20
C GLY A 133 -16.57 10.31 2.44
N GLY A 134 -17.40 10.44 3.49
CA GLY A 134 -17.23 9.76 4.76
C GLY A 134 -16.05 10.27 5.59
N LYS A 135 -15.73 9.56 6.66
CA LYS A 135 -14.66 9.93 7.62
C LYS A 135 -13.46 9.00 7.48
N TRP A 136 -12.32 9.46 7.93
CA TRP A 136 -11.11 8.66 8.08
C TRP A 136 -11.16 7.84 9.38
N THR A 137 -11.98 6.79 9.42
CA THR A 137 -11.95 5.82 10.52
C THR A 137 -10.65 5.02 10.50
N TYR A 138 -10.39 4.23 11.53
CA TYR A 138 -9.23 3.34 11.58
C TYR A 138 -9.19 2.39 10.38
N GLU A 139 -10.31 1.75 10.06
CA GLU A 139 -10.41 0.81 8.94
C GLU A 139 -10.35 1.51 7.56
N GLU A 140 -10.93 2.71 7.43
CA GLU A 140 -10.80 3.50 6.22
C GLU A 140 -9.34 3.91 5.94
N LEU A 141 -8.62 4.30 6.98
CA LEU A 141 -7.18 4.57 6.87
C LEU A 141 -6.38 3.31 6.56
N ASN A 142 -6.72 2.18 7.19
CA ASN A 142 -6.11 0.89 6.92
C ASN A 142 -6.21 0.54 5.42
N GLY A 143 -7.42 0.56 4.88
CA GLY A 143 -7.66 0.26 3.47
C GLY A 143 -6.98 1.24 2.52
N PHE A 144 -7.09 2.54 2.80
CA PHE A 144 -6.46 3.55 1.97
C PHE A 144 -4.94 3.49 1.99
N LEU A 145 -4.34 3.23 3.16
CA LEU A 145 -2.88 3.10 3.30
C LEU A 145 -2.33 1.81 2.71
N PHE A 146 -3.14 0.75 2.59
CA PHE A 146 -2.73 -0.48 1.93
C PHE A 146 -2.39 -0.24 0.46
N LYS A 147 -3.29 0.40 -0.30
CA LYS A 147 -3.09 0.77 -1.69
C LYS A 147 -3.98 1.96 -2.06
N PRO A 148 -3.51 3.21 -1.89
CA PRO A 148 -4.34 4.40 -2.08
C PRO A 148 -5.04 4.48 -3.43
N LYS A 149 -4.34 4.15 -4.52
CA LYS A 149 -4.88 4.25 -5.89
C LYS A 149 -5.93 3.18 -6.22
N GLU A 150 -5.84 2.01 -5.59
CA GLU A 150 -6.83 0.95 -5.74
C GLU A 150 -8.03 1.18 -4.83
N TYR A 151 -7.79 1.73 -3.63
CA TYR A 151 -8.85 2.01 -2.65
C TYR A 151 -9.74 3.18 -3.07
N ILE A 152 -9.15 4.26 -3.59
CA ILE A 152 -9.88 5.40 -4.16
C ILE A 152 -9.28 5.69 -5.54
N GLU A 153 -9.87 5.08 -6.56
CA GLU A 153 -9.45 5.29 -7.94
C GLU A 153 -9.59 6.76 -8.33
N GLY A 154 -8.53 7.34 -8.90
CA GLY A 154 -8.47 8.77 -9.21
C GLY A 154 -7.97 9.67 -8.08
N THR A 155 -7.53 9.11 -6.94
CA THR A 155 -6.85 9.89 -5.91
C THR A 155 -5.55 10.54 -6.45
N LYS A 156 -5.27 11.77 -6.02
CA LYS A 156 -3.99 12.44 -6.32
C LYS A 156 -2.81 11.91 -5.50
N MET A 157 -3.06 11.14 -4.43
CA MET A 157 -2.00 10.59 -3.59
C MET A 157 -1.20 9.54 -4.35
N ASN A 158 0.05 9.87 -4.65
CA ASN A 158 0.96 8.98 -5.38
C ASN A 158 1.86 8.22 -4.40
N PHE A 159 1.28 7.35 -3.61
CA PHE A 159 1.96 6.49 -2.65
C PHE A 159 1.74 5.02 -3.01
N VAL A 160 2.81 4.22 -2.93
CA VAL A 160 2.75 2.78 -3.30
C VAL A 160 1.91 1.96 -2.33
N GLY A 161 1.72 2.46 -1.11
CA GLY A 161 1.03 1.78 -0.03
C GLY A 161 1.96 1.06 0.94
N LEU A 162 1.37 0.62 2.06
CA LEU A 162 1.98 -0.23 3.09
C LEU A 162 1.29 -1.58 3.07
N LYS A 163 1.96 -2.62 2.57
CA LYS A 163 1.38 -3.96 2.44
C LYS A 163 1.24 -4.64 3.80
N ASP A 164 2.17 -4.42 4.70
CA ASP A 164 2.19 -4.99 6.03
C ASP A 164 1.13 -4.34 6.93
N ALA A 165 0.33 -5.17 7.62
CA ALA A 165 -0.76 -4.70 8.48
C ALA A 165 -0.24 -4.08 9.78
N GLU A 166 0.84 -4.61 10.34
CA GLU A 166 1.48 -4.07 11.53
C GLU A 166 2.06 -2.69 11.25
N ASP A 167 2.70 -2.50 10.08
CA ASP A 167 3.19 -1.20 9.64
C ASP A 167 2.06 -0.17 9.56
N ARG A 168 0.89 -0.56 9.03
CA ARG A 168 -0.28 0.33 8.99
C ARG A 168 -0.81 0.64 10.38
N ALA A 169 -0.90 -0.36 11.27
CA ALA A 169 -1.31 -0.16 12.65
C ALA A 169 -0.36 0.79 13.39
N ASN A 170 0.94 0.57 13.29
CA ASN A 170 1.97 1.40 13.88
C ASN A 170 1.87 2.86 13.42
N LEU A 171 1.72 3.07 12.10
CA LEU A 171 1.56 4.40 11.52
C LEU A 171 0.27 5.08 11.99
N ILE A 172 -0.85 4.38 11.99
CA ILE A 172 -2.16 4.92 12.39
C ILE A 172 -2.17 5.27 13.88
N LEU A 173 -1.59 4.41 14.74
CA LEU A 173 -1.43 4.70 16.16
C LEU A 173 -0.57 5.96 16.36
N TRP A 174 0.52 6.10 15.61
CA TRP A 174 1.37 7.28 15.68
C TRP A 174 0.63 8.54 15.20
N LEU A 175 -0.11 8.48 14.10
CA LEU A 175 -0.92 9.61 13.59
C LEU A 175 -2.01 10.03 14.59
N ARG A 176 -2.56 9.10 15.36
CA ARG A 176 -3.57 9.37 16.38
C ARG A 176 -3.11 10.39 17.44
N GLN A 177 -1.82 10.48 17.71
CA GLN A 177 -1.26 11.43 18.70
C GLN A 177 -1.37 12.89 18.24
N TYR A 178 -1.53 13.13 16.95
CA TYR A 178 -1.63 14.47 16.36
C TYR A 178 -3.08 14.96 16.35
N SER A 179 -3.68 15.05 17.53
CA SER A 179 -5.04 15.53 17.78
C SER A 179 -5.14 16.18 19.14
N ASP A 180 -6.01 17.18 19.29
CA ASP A 180 -6.36 17.72 20.61
C ASP A 180 -7.20 16.73 21.43
N ASN A 181 -7.98 15.86 20.75
CA ASN A 181 -8.84 14.84 21.36
C ASN A 181 -8.66 13.51 20.63
N PRO A 182 -7.60 12.74 20.93
CA PRO A 182 -7.34 11.47 20.24
C PRO A 182 -8.52 10.50 20.40
N VAL A 183 -9.04 10.03 19.26
CA VAL A 183 -10.15 9.07 19.22
C VAL A 183 -9.78 7.81 20.02
N PRO A 184 -10.67 7.24 20.87
CA PRO A 184 -10.42 5.97 21.55
C PRO A 184 -10.02 4.87 20.55
N LEU A 185 -9.16 3.95 20.99
CA LEU A 185 -8.87 2.74 20.21
C LEU A 185 -10.13 1.85 20.15
N PRO A 186 -10.32 1.14 19.05
CA PRO A 186 -11.49 0.28 18.85
C PRO A 186 -11.44 -0.95 19.75
#